data_9e1500eb3c4c42cb1f13e460dd4aadcb
#
_entry.id   9e1500eb3c4c42cb1f13e460dd4aadcb
#
_cell.length_a   1.000
_cell.length_b   1.000
_cell.length_c   1.000
_cell.angle_alpha   90.00
_cell.angle_beta   90.00
_cell.angle_gamma   90.00
#
_symmetry.space_group_name_H-M   'P 1'
#
loop_
_entity.id
_entity.type
_entity.pdbx_description
1 polymer ?
#
loop_
_entity_poly.entity_id
_entity_poly.type
_entity_poly.pdbx_seq_one_letter_code
_entity_poly.pdbx_strand_id
1 'polypeptide(L)'
;MKKLIILPCLFLLFSLISCHKEIKSEKGGIDIISNVYFDASKGLNKMQNFHLSKMNYSENQLLELVPDLAFPEINKQLYYIKDSLCYSLGAESSSIILSDIFDKQKPLLIWNKKEGAIFSREWIPNYRNRRNLSDTILFNKKYKRFEINSPWNYSRFYIYLSDTILPYSLYKHAEKDYRGRLERIDSYNKKNDIFVTLQLIPRKNWDNKAKEIFEFNHFVKNRKK
;
A
#
# COMPACT_ATOMS: atom_id res chain seq x y z
N MET A 1 -15.12 -24.09 -52.81
CA MET A 1 -14.51 -24.66 -51.60
C MET A 1 -13.55 -23.69 -50.89
N LYS A 2 -13.93 -22.42 -50.62
CA LYS A 2 -13.07 -21.41 -49.93
C LYS A 2 -13.68 -20.84 -48.62
N LYS A 3 -14.81 -21.38 -48.13
CA LYS A 3 -15.50 -20.84 -46.96
C LYS A 3 -15.22 -21.57 -45.64
N LEU A 4 -14.44 -22.66 -45.64
CA LEU A 4 -14.27 -23.50 -44.46
C LEU A 4 -13.02 -23.19 -43.60
N ILE A 5 -12.14 -22.27 -44.05
CA ILE A 5 -10.88 -21.96 -43.36
C ILE A 5 -11.01 -20.77 -42.42
N ILE A 6 -12.02 -19.93 -42.59
CA ILE A 6 -12.18 -18.70 -41.78
C ILE A 6 -12.68 -19.01 -40.35
N LEU A 7 -13.49 -20.05 -40.19
CA LEU A 7 -14.09 -20.41 -38.89
C LEU A 7 -13.07 -20.83 -37.82
N PRO A 8 -12.05 -21.69 -38.12
CA PRO A 8 -11.05 -22.07 -37.13
C PRO A 8 -10.11 -20.91 -36.74
N CYS A 9 -9.80 -19.97 -37.65
CA CYS A 9 -9.01 -18.79 -37.32
C CYS A 9 -9.72 -17.84 -36.36
N LEU A 10 -11.03 -17.71 -36.43
CA LEU A 10 -11.82 -16.89 -35.51
C LEU A 10 -11.83 -17.50 -34.09
N PHE A 11 -11.88 -18.82 -33.98
CA PHE A 11 -11.81 -19.54 -32.69
C PHE A 11 -10.45 -19.41 -32.02
N LEU A 12 -9.35 -19.38 -32.77
CA LEU A 12 -8.00 -19.17 -32.25
C LEU A 12 -7.78 -17.75 -31.72
N LEU A 13 -8.44 -16.74 -32.28
CA LEU A 13 -8.38 -15.37 -31.80
C LEU A 13 -9.08 -15.18 -30.43
N PHE A 14 -10.12 -15.94 -30.13
CA PHE A 14 -10.81 -15.87 -28.84
C PHE A 14 -10.06 -16.57 -27.69
N SER A 15 -9.19 -17.54 -27.99
CA SER A 15 -8.39 -18.25 -26.96
C SER A 15 -7.22 -17.42 -26.41
N LEU A 16 -6.91 -16.25 -27.00
CA LEU A 16 -5.83 -15.37 -26.53
C LEU A 16 -6.30 -14.30 -25.54
N ILE A 17 -7.58 -14.24 -25.17
CA ILE A 17 -8.05 -13.43 -24.07
C ILE A 17 -7.71 -14.17 -22.78
N SER A 18 -6.44 -14.14 -22.40
CA SER A 18 -5.99 -14.58 -21.08
C SER A 18 -6.64 -13.69 -20.04
N CYS A 19 -7.65 -14.23 -19.37
CA CYS A 19 -8.29 -13.57 -18.25
C CYS A 19 -7.27 -13.45 -17.13
N HIS A 20 -6.68 -12.28 -16.95
CA HIS A 20 -5.72 -12.02 -15.88
C HIS A 20 -6.46 -12.09 -14.54
N LYS A 21 -6.28 -13.17 -13.80
CA LYS A 21 -6.94 -13.39 -12.52
C LYS A 21 -6.17 -12.66 -11.43
N GLU A 22 -6.75 -11.58 -10.93
CA GLU A 22 -6.25 -10.90 -9.75
C GLU A 22 -6.44 -11.79 -8.50
N ILE A 23 -5.39 -11.96 -7.72
CA ILE A 23 -5.38 -12.78 -6.50
C ILE A 23 -5.37 -11.84 -5.30
N LYS A 24 -6.43 -11.86 -4.50
CA LYS A 24 -6.46 -11.10 -3.24
C LYS A 24 -5.58 -11.80 -2.21
N SER A 25 -4.67 -11.05 -1.60
CA SER A 25 -3.87 -11.57 -0.48
C SER A 25 -4.73 -11.65 0.78
N GLU A 26 -4.83 -12.85 1.37
CA GLU A 26 -5.70 -13.10 2.53
C GLU A 26 -5.04 -12.74 3.86
N LYS A 27 -3.71 -12.88 3.94
CA LYS A 27 -2.93 -12.68 5.17
C LYS A 27 -1.57 -12.07 4.86
N GLY A 28 -1.10 -11.16 5.71
CA GLY A 28 0.24 -10.59 5.61
C GLY A 28 0.37 -9.24 6.29
N GLY A 29 1.44 -8.54 5.94
CA GLY A 29 1.70 -7.18 6.41
C GLY A 29 2.15 -6.27 5.29
N ILE A 30 2.14 -4.97 5.56
CA ILE A 30 2.62 -3.91 4.67
C ILE A 30 3.32 -2.87 5.53
N ASP A 31 4.60 -2.61 5.25
CA ASP A 31 5.30 -1.49 5.87
C ASP A 31 5.28 -0.30 4.92
N ILE A 32 5.06 0.89 5.48
CA ILE A 32 5.19 2.16 4.76
C ILE A 32 6.32 2.93 5.40
N ILE A 33 7.38 3.15 4.60
CA ILE A 33 8.62 3.79 5.03
C ILE A 33 8.87 5.01 4.15
N SER A 34 9.28 6.11 4.77
CA SER A 34 9.69 7.31 4.07
C SER A 34 11.13 7.67 4.44
N ASN A 35 11.96 7.93 3.43
CA ASN A 35 13.26 8.55 3.63
C ASN A 35 13.19 9.99 3.12
N VAL A 36 13.58 10.93 3.97
CA VAL A 36 13.62 12.35 3.66
C VAL A 36 15.07 12.80 3.64
N TYR A 37 15.49 13.43 2.54
CA TYR A 37 16.84 13.94 2.32
C TYR A 37 16.76 15.45 2.22
N PHE A 38 17.43 16.14 3.14
CA PHE A 38 17.54 17.60 3.16
C PHE A 38 18.78 18.06 2.36
N ASP A 39 18.71 19.25 1.80
CA ASP A 39 19.76 19.81 0.93
C ASP A 39 20.16 18.83 -0.20
N ALA A 40 19.15 18.22 -0.83
CA ALA A 40 19.35 17.09 -1.75
C ALA A 40 20.21 17.46 -2.99
N SER A 41 20.25 18.73 -3.38
CA SER A 41 21.13 19.23 -4.45
C SER A 41 22.62 19.13 -4.11
N LYS A 42 22.97 19.08 -2.81
CA LYS A 42 24.34 18.92 -2.32
C LYS A 42 24.74 17.47 -2.08
N GLY A 43 23.81 16.52 -2.27
CA GLY A 43 24.01 15.10 -2.08
C GLY A 43 22.98 14.48 -1.13
N LEU A 44 22.91 13.15 -1.10
CA LEU A 44 21.92 12.40 -0.33
C LEU A 44 22.45 11.91 1.04
N ASN A 45 23.35 12.67 1.67
CA ASN A 45 24.00 12.27 2.92
C ASN A 45 23.18 12.62 4.17
N LYS A 46 22.29 13.62 4.09
CA LYS A 46 21.45 14.06 5.20
C LYS A 46 20.08 13.36 5.11
N MET A 47 20.05 12.11 5.51
CA MET A 47 18.83 11.29 5.46
C MET A 47 18.19 11.16 6.84
N GLN A 48 16.86 11.32 6.90
CA GLN A 48 16.04 10.87 8.00
C GLN A 48 15.10 9.77 7.50
N ASN A 49 15.05 8.66 8.25
CA ASN A 49 14.18 7.54 7.97
C ASN A 49 12.95 7.56 8.89
N PHE A 50 11.77 7.43 8.33
CA PHE A 50 10.52 7.40 9.06
C PHE A 50 9.75 6.12 8.74
N HIS A 51 9.48 5.31 9.74
CA HIS A 51 8.54 4.21 9.63
C HIS A 51 7.13 4.73 9.90
N LEU A 52 6.37 5.01 8.85
CA LEU A 52 5.09 5.69 8.95
C LEU A 52 3.96 4.78 9.40
N SER A 53 3.99 3.50 9.01
CA SER A 53 2.91 2.56 9.28
C SER A 53 3.38 1.11 9.13
N LYS A 54 2.90 0.24 10.04
CA LYS A 54 3.00 -1.23 9.97
C LYS A 54 1.58 -1.78 9.91
N MET A 55 1.06 -1.95 8.71
CA MET A 55 -0.25 -2.59 8.52
C MET A 55 -0.12 -4.10 8.57
N ASN A 56 -1.09 -4.74 9.19
CA ASN A 56 -1.23 -6.19 9.26
C ASN A 56 -2.66 -6.54 8.86
N TYR A 57 -2.86 -7.55 8.03
CA TYR A 57 -4.17 -7.89 7.54
C TYR A 57 -4.46 -9.39 7.63
N SER A 58 -5.72 -9.68 7.85
CA SER A 58 -6.29 -11.03 7.82
C SER A 58 -7.68 -10.92 7.19
N GLU A 59 -7.87 -11.58 6.05
CA GLU A 59 -9.11 -11.50 5.27
C GLU A 59 -9.48 -10.05 4.91
N ASN A 60 -10.56 -9.50 5.51
CA ASN A 60 -11.06 -8.14 5.30
C ASN A 60 -10.75 -7.21 6.48
N GLN A 61 -9.91 -7.63 7.41
CA GLN A 61 -9.57 -6.88 8.61
C GLN A 61 -8.14 -6.36 8.51
N LEU A 62 -7.92 -5.12 8.94
CA LEU A 62 -6.60 -4.50 9.04
C LEU A 62 -6.36 -4.07 10.48
N LEU A 63 -5.16 -4.38 10.98
CA LEU A 63 -4.58 -3.78 12.17
C LEU A 63 -3.39 -2.95 11.75
N GLU A 64 -3.45 -1.66 11.99
CA GLU A 64 -2.38 -0.73 11.70
C GLU A 64 -1.71 -0.28 12.99
N LEU A 65 -0.42 -0.57 13.10
CA LEU A 65 0.47 -0.06 14.12
C LEU A 65 1.14 1.19 13.56
N VAL A 66 0.94 2.34 14.21
CA VAL A 66 1.59 3.60 13.86
C VAL A 66 2.77 3.81 14.79
N PRO A 67 4.02 3.65 14.34
CA PRO A 67 5.18 3.90 15.16
C PRO A 67 5.30 5.37 15.57
N ASP A 68 5.92 5.63 16.71
CA ASP A 68 6.40 6.95 17.03
C ASP A 68 7.54 7.34 16.08
N LEU A 69 7.55 8.58 15.59
CA LEU A 69 8.54 9.02 14.60
C LEU A 69 9.95 9.16 15.20
N ALA A 70 10.06 9.46 16.49
CA ALA A 70 11.34 9.59 17.17
C ALA A 70 11.83 8.24 17.74
N PHE A 71 10.90 7.38 18.13
CA PHE A 71 11.17 6.07 18.75
C PHE A 71 10.37 4.98 18.02
N PRO A 72 10.83 4.51 16.84
CA PRO A 72 10.07 3.58 15.98
C PRO A 72 9.75 2.22 16.60
N GLU A 73 10.39 1.87 17.71
CA GLU A 73 10.12 0.67 18.50
C GLU A 73 8.80 0.80 19.28
N ILE A 74 8.38 2.03 19.59
CA ILE A 74 7.17 2.35 20.33
C ILE A 74 6.03 2.60 19.32
N ASN A 75 4.90 1.93 19.54
CA ASN A 75 3.71 2.23 18.78
C ASN A 75 2.95 3.38 19.46
N LYS A 76 2.87 4.52 18.79
CA LYS A 76 2.10 5.68 19.26
C LYS A 76 0.60 5.41 19.23
N GLN A 77 0.14 4.67 18.22
CA GLN A 77 -1.27 4.43 17.95
C GLN A 77 -1.50 3.05 17.33
N LEU A 78 -2.63 2.44 17.65
CA LEU A 78 -3.15 1.24 17.02
C LEU A 78 -4.53 1.52 16.44
N TYR A 79 -4.74 1.18 15.17
CA TYR A 79 -6.02 1.28 14.48
C TYR A 79 -6.51 -0.09 14.05
N TYR A 80 -7.79 -0.36 14.31
CA TYR A 80 -8.51 -1.44 13.67
C TYR A 80 -9.35 -0.89 12.52
N ILE A 81 -9.19 -1.46 11.32
CA ILE A 81 -9.80 -0.95 10.09
C ILE A 81 -10.61 -2.08 9.47
N LYS A 82 -11.89 -1.81 9.22
CA LYS A 82 -12.80 -2.73 8.54
C LYS A 82 -13.85 -1.94 7.74
N ASP A 83 -14.13 -2.36 6.51
CA ASP A 83 -15.19 -1.80 5.66
C ASP A 83 -15.15 -0.26 5.54
N SER A 84 -13.95 0.31 5.38
CA SER A 84 -13.68 1.75 5.33
C SER A 84 -13.93 2.53 6.63
N LEU A 85 -14.17 1.82 7.73
CA LEU A 85 -14.27 2.38 9.07
C LEU A 85 -12.97 2.14 9.85
N CYS A 86 -12.55 3.13 10.61
CA CYS A 86 -11.33 3.12 11.42
C CYS A 86 -11.67 3.34 12.89
N TYR A 87 -11.22 2.44 13.74
CA TYR A 87 -11.40 2.45 15.20
C TYR A 87 -10.03 2.65 15.86
N SER A 88 -9.92 3.64 16.74
CA SER A 88 -8.69 3.91 17.49
C SER A 88 -8.66 3.04 18.75
N LEU A 89 -7.65 2.17 18.88
CA LEU A 89 -7.58 1.20 19.98
C LEU A 89 -6.64 1.64 21.13
N GLY A 90 -5.93 2.77 20.96
CA GLY A 90 -4.84 3.15 21.86
C GLY A 90 -3.59 2.28 21.70
N ALA A 91 -2.47 2.71 22.29
CA ALA A 91 -1.18 2.03 22.09
C ALA A 91 -1.01 0.73 22.91
N GLU A 92 -1.68 0.61 24.07
CA GLU A 92 -1.37 -0.41 25.08
C GLU A 92 -2.27 -1.66 25.06
N SER A 93 -3.28 -1.70 24.22
CA SER A 93 -4.29 -2.76 24.25
C SER A 93 -3.75 -4.11 23.78
N SER A 94 -3.54 -5.05 24.70
CA SER A 94 -3.09 -6.42 24.38
C SER A 94 -4.22 -7.45 24.29
N SER A 95 -5.35 -7.22 24.98
CA SER A 95 -6.46 -8.19 25.07
C SER A 95 -7.75 -7.59 24.50
N ILE A 96 -7.70 -7.16 23.22
CA ILE A 96 -8.85 -6.55 22.56
C ILE A 96 -9.67 -7.62 21.87
N ILE A 97 -10.96 -7.70 22.19
CA ILE A 97 -11.94 -8.46 21.42
C ILE A 97 -12.45 -7.54 20.30
N LEU A 98 -12.03 -7.84 19.09
CA LEU A 98 -12.34 -6.99 17.92
C LEU A 98 -13.85 -6.88 17.62
N SER A 99 -14.64 -7.91 17.96
CA SER A 99 -16.11 -7.84 17.82
C SER A 99 -16.75 -6.80 18.76
N ASP A 100 -16.17 -6.57 19.93
CA ASP A 100 -16.76 -5.70 20.93
C ASP A 100 -16.45 -4.20 20.68
N ILE A 101 -15.53 -3.93 19.75
CA ILE A 101 -15.15 -2.56 19.38
C ILE A 101 -16.31 -1.84 18.72
N PHE A 102 -17.08 -2.55 17.89
CA PHE A 102 -18.20 -1.97 17.15
C PHE A 102 -19.27 -1.38 18.05
N ASP A 103 -19.47 -1.97 19.24
CA ASP A 103 -20.47 -1.52 20.20
C ASP A 103 -19.94 -0.44 21.17
N LYS A 104 -18.60 -0.37 21.33
CA LYS A 104 -17.97 0.48 22.34
C LYS A 104 -17.40 1.79 21.81
N GLN A 105 -17.12 1.85 20.51
CA GLN A 105 -16.43 2.99 19.92
C GLN A 105 -17.11 3.53 18.66
N LYS A 106 -17.17 4.87 18.56
CA LYS A 106 -17.61 5.52 17.34
C LYS A 106 -16.47 5.51 16.30
N PRO A 107 -16.70 4.91 15.12
CA PRO A 107 -15.67 4.86 14.09
C PRO A 107 -15.47 6.21 13.41
N LEU A 108 -14.26 6.39 12.86
CA LEU A 108 -13.97 7.42 11.87
C LEU A 108 -14.01 6.80 10.48
N LEU A 109 -14.35 7.59 9.48
CA LEU A 109 -14.10 7.19 8.09
C LEU A 109 -12.57 7.14 7.88
N ILE A 110 -12.09 6.10 7.21
CA ILE A 110 -10.66 5.83 7.05
C ILE A 110 -9.88 6.98 6.39
N TRP A 111 -10.53 7.73 5.49
CA TRP A 111 -9.94 8.93 4.85
C TRP A 111 -9.88 10.16 5.74
N ASN A 112 -10.51 10.14 6.92
CA ASN A 112 -10.39 11.19 7.94
C ASN A 112 -9.27 10.88 8.96
N LYS A 113 -8.61 9.72 8.84
CA LYS A 113 -7.47 9.35 9.66
C LYS A 113 -6.27 10.25 9.34
N LYS A 114 -5.62 10.79 10.37
CA LYS A 114 -4.54 11.79 10.23
C LYS A 114 -3.13 11.21 10.41
N GLU A 115 -2.99 10.05 11.02
CA GLU A 115 -1.71 9.43 11.35
C GLU A 115 -1.56 8.07 10.68
N GLY A 116 -0.31 7.62 10.46
CA GLY A 116 0.02 6.36 9.79
C GLY A 116 -0.23 6.37 8.29
N ALA A 117 -0.68 5.26 7.74
CA ALA A 117 -0.99 5.14 6.32
C ALA A 117 -2.16 6.04 5.91
N ILE A 118 -1.97 6.81 4.87
CA ILE A 118 -3.01 7.71 4.34
C ILE A 118 -3.82 6.96 3.29
N PHE A 119 -5.12 6.84 3.54
CA PHE A 119 -6.08 6.29 2.58
C PHE A 119 -6.70 7.43 1.79
N SER A 120 -6.20 7.69 0.60
CA SER A 120 -6.71 8.76 -0.26
C SER A 120 -7.53 8.21 -1.42
N ARG A 121 -8.58 8.95 -1.79
CA ARG A 121 -9.33 8.78 -3.06
C ARG A 121 -8.83 9.73 -4.14
N GLU A 122 -7.90 10.59 -3.79
CA GLU A 122 -7.37 11.60 -4.70
C GLU A 122 -6.53 10.99 -5.80
N TRP A 123 -6.54 11.65 -6.92
CA TRP A 123 -5.68 11.31 -8.05
C TRP A 123 -4.30 11.93 -7.84
N ILE A 124 -3.28 11.28 -8.37
CA ILE A 124 -1.95 11.89 -8.48
C ILE A 124 -2.09 13.21 -9.25
N PRO A 125 -1.62 14.33 -8.69
CA PRO A 125 -1.66 15.62 -9.40
C PRO A 125 -0.97 15.53 -10.76
N ASN A 126 -1.59 16.12 -11.79
CA ASN A 126 -1.08 16.11 -13.18
C ASN A 126 -0.87 14.71 -13.78
N TYR A 127 -1.55 13.69 -13.30
CA TYR A 127 -1.40 12.31 -13.76
C TYR A 127 -1.58 12.12 -15.27
N ARG A 128 -2.45 12.92 -15.88
CA ARG A 128 -2.69 12.88 -17.34
C ARG A 128 -1.45 13.28 -18.15
N ASN A 129 -0.58 14.12 -17.59
CA ASN A 129 0.65 14.60 -18.22
C ASN A 129 1.88 13.74 -17.83
N ARG A 130 1.67 12.54 -17.33
CA ARG A 130 2.75 11.63 -17.00
C ARG A 130 3.53 11.20 -18.25
N ARG A 131 4.83 11.03 -18.09
CA ARG A 131 5.71 10.46 -19.09
C ARG A 131 6.14 9.06 -18.66
N ASN A 132 5.86 8.07 -19.49
CA ASN A 132 6.35 6.71 -19.25
C ASN A 132 7.88 6.66 -19.47
N LEU A 133 8.55 5.91 -18.61
CA LEU A 133 9.97 5.67 -18.69
C LEU A 133 10.25 4.20 -19.02
N SER A 134 11.49 3.91 -19.43
CA SER A 134 11.95 2.52 -19.54
C SER A 134 11.86 1.80 -18.20
N ASP A 135 11.62 0.49 -18.25
CA ASP A 135 11.64 -0.38 -17.07
C ASP A 135 12.97 -0.28 -16.33
N THR A 136 12.98 -0.57 -15.05
CA THR A 136 14.19 -0.60 -14.23
C THR A 136 14.19 -1.79 -13.28
N ILE A 137 15.35 -2.14 -12.77
CA ILE A 137 15.52 -3.16 -11.72
C ILE A 137 15.96 -2.44 -10.45
N LEU A 138 15.19 -2.59 -9.37
CA LEU A 138 15.53 -2.14 -8.02
C LEU A 138 15.32 -3.31 -7.05
N PHE A 139 16.26 -3.56 -6.15
CA PHE A 139 16.16 -4.62 -5.14
C PHE A 139 15.80 -5.99 -5.74
N ASN A 140 16.41 -6.34 -6.89
CA ASN A 140 16.16 -7.57 -7.67
C ASN A 140 14.72 -7.72 -8.18
N LYS A 141 13.94 -6.63 -8.25
CA LYS A 141 12.59 -6.61 -8.82
C LYS A 141 12.54 -5.69 -10.03
N LYS A 142 11.83 -6.11 -11.07
CA LYS A 142 11.59 -5.30 -12.26
C LYS A 142 10.37 -4.41 -12.07
N TYR A 143 10.53 -3.10 -12.35
CA TYR A 143 9.48 -2.11 -12.23
C TYR A 143 9.21 -1.41 -13.55
N LYS A 144 7.93 -1.21 -13.86
CA LYS A 144 7.48 -0.16 -14.79
C LYS A 144 7.59 1.19 -14.10
N ARG A 145 7.90 2.23 -14.87
CA ARG A 145 8.07 3.57 -14.31
C ARG A 145 7.33 4.61 -15.12
N PHE A 146 6.86 5.62 -14.42
CA PHE A 146 6.47 6.90 -15.02
C PHE A 146 6.92 8.05 -14.14
N GLU A 147 6.95 9.24 -14.72
CA GLU A 147 7.30 10.45 -13.99
C GLU A 147 6.32 11.57 -14.30
N ILE A 148 6.22 12.49 -13.36
CA ILE A 148 5.48 13.74 -13.48
C ILE A 148 6.43 14.87 -13.08
N ASN A 149 6.64 15.80 -13.99
CA ASN A 149 7.51 16.95 -13.79
C ASN A 149 6.69 18.24 -13.82
N SER A 150 6.93 19.10 -12.85
CA SER A 150 6.36 20.44 -12.77
C SER A 150 7.47 21.46 -12.47
N PRO A 151 7.22 22.78 -12.60
CA PRO A 151 8.23 23.79 -12.25
C PRO A 151 8.83 23.61 -10.85
N TRP A 152 8.01 23.16 -9.88
CA TRP A 152 8.38 23.09 -8.45
C TRP A 152 8.65 21.68 -7.95
N ASN A 153 8.07 20.67 -8.58
CA ASN A 153 8.16 19.29 -8.11
C ASN A 153 8.48 18.33 -9.26
N TYR A 154 9.29 17.35 -8.97
CA TYR A 154 9.53 16.19 -9.81
C TYR A 154 9.17 14.93 -9.02
N SER A 155 8.37 14.05 -9.62
CA SER A 155 8.01 12.77 -8.97
C SER A 155 8.16 11.62 -9.94
N ARG A 156 8.73 10.51 -9.46
CA ARG A 156 8.86 9.26 -10.20
C ARG A 156 8.19 8.13 -9.44
N PHE A 157 7.43 7.33 -10.16
CA PHE A 157 6.59 6.27 -9.63
C PHE A 157 7.09 4.93 -10.16
N TYR A 158 7.14 3.93 -9.28
CA TYR A 158 7.66 2.61 -9.57
C TYR A 158 6.59 1.57 -9.30
N ILE A 159 6.14 0.87 -10.35
CA ILE A 159 5.08 -0.12 -10.29
C ILE A 159 5.66 -1.51 -10.52
N TYR A 160 5.56 -2.33 -9.50
CA TYR A 160 5.89 -3.74 -9.57
C TYR A 160 4.74 -4.52 -10.20
N LEU A 161 5.02 -5.28 -11.27
CA LEU A 161 4.01 -6.11 -11.92
C LEU A 161 3.66 -7.29 -11.00
N SER A 162 2.45 -7.32 -10.51
CA SER A 162 1.96 -8.32 -9.58
C SER A 162 0.48 -8.54 -9.76
N ASP A 163 0.08 -9.81 -9.80
CA ASP A 163 -1.33 -10.22 -9.82
C ASP A 163 -1.95 -10.19 -8.43
N THR A 164 -1.12 -9.99 -7.39
CA THR A 164 -1.57 -9.98 -6.00
C THR A 164 -2.05 -8.59 -5.59
N ILE A 165 -3.33 -8.49 -5.26
CA ILE A 165 -3.95 -7.30 -4.70
C ILE A 165 -3.76 -7.29 -3.19
N LEU A 166 -3.21 -6.20 -2.68
CA LEU A 166 -3.14 -5.91 -1.25
C LEU A 166 -4.36 -5.11 -0.77
N PRO A 167 -4.70 -5.17 0.51
CA PRO A 167 -5.81 -4.40 1.06
C PRO A 167 -5.54 -2.89 1.18
N TYR A 168 -4.32 -2.46 0.88
CA TYR A 168 -3.90 -1.06 0.83
C TYR A 168 -3.17 -0.76 -0.48
N SER A 169 -3.37 0.45 -0.98
CA SER A 169 -2.75 0.97 -2.20
C SER A 169 -2.39 2.44 -2.01
N LEU A 170 -1.21 2.84 -2.47
CA LEU A 170 -0.79 4.25 -2.46
C LEU A 170 -1.65 5.10 -3.41
N TYR A 171 -1.84 4.62 -4.66
CA TYR A 171 -2.70 5.26 -5.66
C TYR A 171 -3.35 4.22 -6.56
N LYS A 172 -4.58 3.84 -6.22
CA LYS A 172 -5.31 2.74 -6.88
C LYS A 172 -5.48 2.91 -8.40
N HIS A 173 -5.68 4.14 -8.89
CA HIS A 173 -5.83 4.40 -10.33
C HIS A 173 -4.54 4.10 -11.10
N ALA A 174 -3.36 4.44 -10.55
CA ALA A 174 -2.09 4.13 -11.19
C ALA A 174 -1.82 2.63 -11.21
N GLU A 175 -2.12 1.92 -10.11
CA GLU A 175 -2.00 0.47 -10.04
C GLU A 175 -2.89 -0.23 -11.08
N LYS A 176 -4.12 0.24 -11.27
CA LYS A 176 -5.05 -0.26 -12.29
C LYS A 176 -4.54 -0.03 -13.71
N ASP A 177 -4.07 1.19 -14.03
CA ASP A 177 -3.60 1.56 -15.36
C ASP A 177 -2.38 0.74 -15.80
N TYR A 178 -1.47 0.46 -14.86
CA TYR A 178 -0.23 -0.28 -15.14
C TYR A 178 -0.33 -1.78 -14.83
N ARG A 179 -1.47 -2.25 -14.29
CA ARG A 179 -1.71 -3.64 -13.88
C ARG A 179 -0.61 -4.15 -12.96
N GLY A 180 -0.41 -3.43 -11.84
CA GLY A 180 0.63 -3.75 -10.88
C GLY A 180 0.48 -2.94 -9.61
N ARG A 181 1.39 -3.13 -8.68
CA ARG A 181 1.40 -2.48 -7.38
C ARG A 181 2.39 -1.33 -7.33
N LEU A 182 1.95 -0.16 -6.92
CA LEU A 182 2.83 0.98 -6.70
C LEU A 182 3.61 0.79 -5.39
N GLU A 183 4.87 0.40 -5.51
CA GLU A 183 5.72 0.10 -4.35
C GLU A 183 6.64 1.25 -3.95
N ARG A 184 6.90 2.21 -4.86
CA ARG A 184 7.80 3.32 -4.55
C ARG A 184 7.42 4.59 -5.28
N ILE A 185 7.56 5.72 -4.58
CA ILE A 185 7.46 7.06 -5.12
C ILE A 185 8.71 7.83 -4.70
N ASP A 186 9.44 8.38 -5.66
CA ASP A 186 10.53 9.31 -5.42
C ASP A 186 10.06 10.70 -5.80
N SER A 187 10.13 11.65 -4.88
CA SER A 187 9.69 13.04 -5.10
C SER A 187 10.75 14.03 -4.71
N TYR A 188 10.99 15.04 -5.54
CA TYR A 188 11.90 16.13 -5.28
C TYR A 188 11.17 17.46 -5.32
N ASN A 189 11.17 18.17 -4.19
CA ASN A 189 10.70 19.54 -4.08
C ASN A 189 11.85 20.50 -4.35
N LYS A 190 11.83 21.12 -5.53
CA LYS A 190 12.91 22.01 -6.00
C LYS A 190 13.00 23.30 -5.17
N LYS A 191 11.87 23.79 -4.62
CA LYS A 191 11.85 25.03 -3.83
C LYS A 191 12.51 24.84 -2.46
N ASN A 192 12.26 23.71 -1.83
CA ASN A 192 12.74 23.44 -0.47
C ASN A 192 14.02 22.59 -0.47
N ASP A 193 14.48 22.16 -1.64
CA ASP A 193 15.63 21.26 -1.82
C ASP A 193 15.53 19.99 -0.99
N ILE A 194 14.31 19.38 -1.00
CA ILE A 194 13.99 18.17 -0.24
C ILE A 194 13.67 17.05 -1.24
N PHE A 195 14.37 15.92 -1.11
CA PHE A 195 14.05 14.69 -1.80
C PHE A 195 13.44 13.69 -0.83
N VAL A 196 12.34 13.07 -1.23
CA VAL A 196 11.60 12.10 -0.42
C VAL A 196 11.44 10.81 -1.21
N THR A 197 11.70 9.67 -0.57
CA THR A 197 11.29 8.38 -1.07
C THR A 197 10.20 7.80 -0.18
N LEU A 198 9.08 7.41 -0.74
CA LEU A 198 8.03 6.67 -0.05
C LEU A 198 8.02 5.24 -0.58
N GLN A 199 8.06 4.26 0.31
CA GLN A 199 8.10 2.84 -0.05
C GLN A 199 6.98 2.07 0.63
N LEU A 200 6.32 1.21 -0.13
CA LEU A 200 5.38 0.21 0.31
C LEU A 200 6.06 -1.16 0.21
N ILE A 201 6.25 -1.81 1.35
CA ILE A 201 6.99 -3.08 1.43
C ILE A 201 6.05 -4.17 1.95
N PRO A 202 5.57 -5.08 1.09
CA PRO A 202 4.75 -6.21 1.51
C PRO A 202 5.55 -7.22 2.33
N ARG A 203 4.93 -7.75 3.38
CA ARG A 203 5.45 -8.81 4.24
C ARG A 203 4.52 -10.02 4.24
N LYS A 204 5.08 -11.22 4.38
CA LYS A 204 4.30 -12.46 4.52
C LYS A 204 3.72 -12.63 5.92
N ASN A 205 4.44 -12.14 6.93
CA ASN A 205 4.11 -12.34 8.33
C ASN A 205 3.52 -11.08 8.95
N TRP A 206 2.73 -11.27 10.01
CA TRP A 206 2.28 -10.20 10.88
C TRP A 206 3.41 -9.73 11.81
N ASP A 207 3.30 -8.50 12.31
CA ASP A 207 4.03 -8.06 13.50
C ASP A 207 3.60 -8.86 14.73
N ASN A 208 4.49 -8.96 15.72
CA ASN A 208 4.20 -9.70 16.95
C ASN A 208 2.92 -9.21 17.64
N LYS A 209 2.74 -7.90 17.76
CA LYS A 209 1.55 -7.32 18.39
C LYS A 209 0.27 -7.64 17.62
N ALA A 210 0.29 -7.50 16.30
CA ALA A 210 -0.85 -7.85 15.47
C ALA A 210 -1.14 -9.35 15.48
N LYS A 211 -0.11 -10.18 15.52
CA LYS A 211 -0.22 -11.63 15.67
C LYS A 211 -0.96 -12.00 16.95
N GLU A 212 -0.54 -11.45 18.10
CA GLU A 212 -1.21 -11.68 19.39
C GLU A 212 -2.71 -11.34 19.32
N ILE A 213 -3.05 -10.16 18.75
CA ILE A 213 -4.44 -9.72 18.64
C ILE A 213 -5.24 -10.64 17.72
N PHE A 214 -4.74 -10.97 16.53
CA PHE A 214 -5.47 -11.83 15.60
C PHE A 214 -5.63 -13.25 16.12
N GLU A 215 -4.58 -13.84 16.73
CA GLU A 215 -4.64 -15.19 17.29
C GLU A 215 -5.61 -15.25 18.48
N PHE A 216 -5.58 -14.25 19.38
CA PHE A 216 -6.52 -14.14 20.48
C PHE A 216 -7.97 -14.05 19.98
N ASN A 217 -8.25 -13.20 18.98
CA ASN A 217 -9.59 -13.06 18.45
C ASN A 217 -10.08 -14.32 17.71
N HIS A 218 -9.20 -15.03 17.03
CA HIS A 218 -9.51 -16.33 16.43
C HIS A 218 -9.89 -17.36 17.50
N PHE A 219 -9.14 -17.41 18.60
CA PHE A 219 -9.44 -18.29 19.73
C PHE A 219 -10.81 -17.98 20.36
N VAL A 220 -11.11 -16.71 20.64
CA VAL A 220 -12.41 -16.28 21.20
C VAL A 220 -13.57 -16.65 20.26
N LYS A 221 -13.41 -16.45 18.96
CA LYS A 221 -14.44 -16.79 17.94
C LYS A 221 -14.75 -18.30 17.92
N ASN A 222 -13.73 -19.14 18.07
CA ASN A 222 -13.89 -20.60 18.04
C ASN A 222 -14.54 -21.17 19.32
N ARG A 223 -14.40 -20.46 20.47
CA ARG A 223 -15.08 -20.85 21.71
C ARG A 223 -16.55 -20.46 21.79
N LYS A 224 -16.99 -19.50 20.97
CA LYS A 224 -18.40 -19.05 20.90
C LYS A 224 -19.26 -19.89 19.94
N LYS A 225 -18.65 -20.83 19.22
CA LYS A 225 -19.33 -21.84 18.40
C LYS A 225 -19.50 -23.15 19.19
#